data_013e6dd464339a1f83250db4524fd3ee
#
_entry.id   013e6dd464339a1f83250db4524fd3ee
#
_cell.length_a   1.000
_cell.length_b   1.000
_cell.length_c   1.000
_cell.angle_alpha   90.00
_cell.angle_beta   90.00
_cell.angle_gamma   90.00
#
_symmetry.space_group_name_H-M   'P 1'
#
loop_
_entity.id
_entity.type
_entity.pdbx_description
1 polymer ?
#
loop_
_entity_poly.entity_id
_entity_poly.type
_entity_poly.pdbx_seq_one_letter_code
_entity_poly.pdbx_strand_id
1 'polypeptide(L)'
;DRTTATISISNSEETFVAIGEVVIFDGYLRVYKESYDDDNEQEDESRLLPPLSKGQSLESKEISATQRFSMYPPRYTEASLVRKLEELGIGRPSTYAPTISTVQQRGYVVKGNSEGVKRPYEILKLKGNKITETVKTETTGNEKSKLLPTDVGIVVNDFLMSFFPEIMDYNFTASVEKEFDEVAEGEKEWTSVMKNFYDGFHPL
;
A
#
# COMPACT_ATOMS: atom_id res chain seq x y z
N ASP A 1 -14.89 0.10 20.73
CA ASP A 1 -14.09 1.32 20.95
C ASP A 1 -12.61 1.02 20.78
N ARG A 2 -11.91 1.88 20.04
CA ARG A 2 -10.45 1.82 19.89
C ARG A 2 -9.80 2.32 21.18
N THR A 3 -8.97 1.48 21.77
CA THR A 3 -8.29 1.77 23.04
C THR A 3 -6.78 1.75 22.84
N THR A 4 -6.09 2.72 23.40
CA THR A 4 -4.63 2.75 23.49
C THR A 4 -4.21 2.63 24.96
N ALA A 5 -3.44 1.60 25.27
CA ALA A 5 -2.88 1.39 26.59
C ALA A 5 -1.37 1.65 26.56
N THR A 6 -0.89 2.58 27.39
CA THR A 6 0.54 2.81 27.61
C THR A 6 0.95 2.11 28.89
N ILE A 7 1.93 1.22 28.81
CA ILE A 7 2.38 0.37 29.91
C ILE A 7 3.81 0.78 30.26
N SER A 8 4.00 1.34 31.45
CA SER A 8 5.32 1.71 31.95
C SER A 8 6.04 0.49 32.51
N ILE A 9 7.35 0.43 32.30
CA ILE A 9 8.21 -0.63 32.84
C ILE A 9 8.81 -0.11 34.13
N SER A 10 8.69 -0.89 35.25
CA SER A 10 9.11 -0.44 36.58
C SER A 10 10.62 -0.13 36.72
N ASN A 11 11.45 -0.72 35.87
CA ASN A 11 12.92 -0.60 35.93
C ASN A 11 13.53 0.09 34.70
N SER A 12 12.71 0.79 33.89
CA SER A 12 13.17 1.46 32.67
C SER A 12 12.31 2.69 32.42
N GLU A 13 12.85 3.67 31.74
CA GLU A 13 12.09 4.82 31.19
C GLU A 13 11.29 4.46 29.92
N GLU A 14 11.55 3.29 29.36
CA GLU A 14 10.85 2.79 28.19
C GLU A 14 9.42 2.35 28.50
N THR A 15 8.56 2.43 27.50
CA THR A 15 7.16 2.05 27.63
C THR A 15 6.73 1.11 26.49
N PHE A 16 5.78 0.24 26.79
CA PHE A 16 5.04 -0.49 25.76
C PHE A 16 3.74 0.23 25.44
N VAL A 17 3.37 0.23 24.16
CA VAL A 17 2.09 0.76 23.70
C VAL A 17 1.29 -0.38 23.07
N ALA A 18 0.12 -0.66 23.61
CA ALA A 18 -0.83 -1.59 23.04
C ALA A 18 -2.01 -0.80 22.45
N ILE A 19 -2.27 -1.01 21.17
CA ILE A 19 -3.41 -0.39 20.47
C ILE A 19 -4.34 -1.53 20.05
N GLY A 20 -5.58 -1.47 20.50
CA GLY A 20 -6.55 -2.50 20.16
C GLY A 20 -7.98 -2.00 20.30
N GLU A 21 -8.92 -2.90 20.08
CA GLU A 21 -10.34 -2.63 20.19
C GLU A 21 -10.91 -3.39 21.38
N VAL A 22 -11.77 -2.72 22.14
CA VAL A 22 -12.61 -3.37 23.16
C VAL A 22 -14.00 -3.43 22.57
N VAL A 23 -14.48 -4.65 22.33
CA VAL A 23 -15.87 -4.88 21.88
C VAL A 23 -16.79 -4.66 23.07
N ILE A 24 -17.54 -3.55 23.07
CA ILE A 24 -18.52 -3.24 24.09
C ILE A 24 -19.86 -3.92 23.77
N PHE A 25 -20.17 -4.08 22.48
CA PHE A 25 -21.39 -4.70 22.02
C PHE A 25 -21.15 -5.38 20.67
N ASP A 26 -21.41 -6.70 20.60
CA ASP A 26 -21.09 -7.54 19.43
C ASP A 26 -21.97 -7.25 18.21
N GLY A 27 -23.19 -6.72 18.42
CA GLY A 27 -24.11 -6.32 17.37
C GLY A 27 -24.16 -7.27 16.18
N TYR A 28 -23.99 -6.71 14.97
CA TYR A 28 -23.94 -7.45 13.72
C TYR A 28 -22.66 -8.27 13.53
N LEU A 29 -21.58 -8.00 14.28
CA LEU A 29 -20.32 -8.77 14.24
C LEU A 29 -20.52 -10.25 14.60
N ARG A 30 -21.60 -10.59 15.28
CA ARG A 30 -22.02 -11.99 15.53
C ARG A 30 -22.37 -12.76 14.27
N VAL A 31 -22.80 -12.07 13.23
CA VAL A 31 -23.32 -12.66 11.98
C VAL A 31 -22.38 -12.41 10.81
N TYR A 32 -21.70 -11.29 10.81
CA TYR A 32 -20.76 -10.87 9.75
C TYR A 32 -19.34 -10.78 10.29
N LYS A 33 -18.49 -11.74 9.91
CA LYS A 33 -17.04 -11.49 9.82
C LYS A 33 -16.78 -10.98 8.42
N GLU A 34 -16.45 -9.71 8.27
CA GLU A 34 -15.95 -9.19 6.99
C GLU A 34 -14.65 -9.91 6.65
N SER A 35 -14.66 -10.67 5.56
CA SER A 35 -13.44 -11.17 4.94
C SER A 35 -12.86 -10.03 4.14
N TYR A 36 -11.74 -9.49 4.59
CA TYR A 36 -10.93 -8.56 3.79
C TYR A 36 -10.07 -9.36 2.82
N ASP A 37 -10.21 -9.08 1.52
CA ASP A 37 -9.47 -9.73 0.42
C ASP A 37 -8.00 -9.25 0.27
N ASP A 38 -7.41 -8.62 1.28
CA ASP A 38 -6.01 -8.19 1.25
C ASP A 38 -5.13 -9.09 2.13
N ASP A 39 -3.94 -9.43 1.62
CA ASP A 39 -2.88 -10.27 2.21
C ASP A 39 -2.39 -9.82 3.62
N ASN A 40 -3.11 -8.94 4.30
CA ASN A 40 -2.85 -8.45 5.66
C ASN A 40 -3.63 -9.19 6.76
N GLU A 41 -4.18 -10.36 6.47
CA GLU A 41 -5.05 -11.13 7.40
C GLU A 41 -4.42 -11.54 8.75
N GLN A 42 -3.11 -11.37 8.94
CA GLN A 42 -2.46 -11.79 10.19
C GLN A 42 -2.47 -10.75 11.31
N GLU A 43 -2.91 -9.51 11.07
CA GLU A 43 -2.89 -8.47 12.10
C GLU A 43 -4.21 -8.26 12.85
N ASP A 44 -5.35 -8.68 12.34
CA ASP A 44 -6.66 -8.29 12.90
C ASP A 44 -7.15 -9.13 14.08
N GLU A 45 -6.79 -10.41 14.20
CA GLU A 45 -7.21 -11.21 15.37
C GLU A 45 -6.46 -10.84 16.67
N SER A 46 -5.34 -10.14 16.58
CA SER A 46 -4.52 -9.74 17.75
C SER A 46 -4.93 -8.40 18.37
N ARG A 47 -5.93 -7.70 17.81
CA ARG A 47 -6.29 -6.33 18.22
C ARG A 47 -7.30 -6.24 19.35
N LEU A 48 -7.85 -7.35 19.81
CA LEU A 48 -8.77 -7.33 20.97
C LEU A 48 -7.97 -7.19 22.25
N LEU A 49 -8.12 -6.05 22.93
CA LEU A 49 -7.56 -5.84 24.25
C LEU A 49 -8.56 -6.32 25.33
N PRO A 50 -8.04 -6.96 26.41
CA PRO A 50 -8.87 -7.22 27.58
C PRO A 50 -9.26 -5.88 28.23
N PRO A 51 -10.34 -5.85 29.03
CA PRO A 51 -10.69 -4.67 29.79
C PRO A 51 -9.56 -4.29 30.74
N LEU A 52 -9.00 -3.10 30.56
CA LEU A 52 -7.89 -2.56 31.36
C LEU A 52 -8.35 -1.35 32.16
N SER A 53 -7.81 -1.19 33.36
CA SER A 53 -8.05 -0.04 34.23
C SER A 53 -6.79 0.80 34.39
N LYS A 54 -6.93 2.12 34.46
CA LYS A 54 -5.82 3.04 34.69
C LYS A 54 -5.14 2.76 36.04
N GLY A 55 -3.83 2.60 36.03
CA GLY A 55 -3.04 2.26 37.21
C GLY A 55 -3.05 0.78 37.59
N GLN A 56 -3.62 -0.09 36.76
CA GLN A 56 -3.56 -1.53 36.94
C GLN A 56 -2.11 -2.04 36.84
N SER A 57 -1.69 -2.83 37.79
CA SER A 57 -0.41 -3.54 37.71
C SER A 57 -0.55 -4.77 36.82
N LEU A 58 0.42 -4.93 35.91
CA LEU A 58 0.49 -6.05 34.98
C LEU A 58 1.76 -6.87 35.27
N GLU A 59 1.62 -8.17 35.27
CA GLU A 59 2.77 -9.08 35.41
C GLU A 59 3.25 -9.51 34.02
N SER A 60 4.55 -9.27 33.76
CA SER A 60 5.18 -9.69 32.51
C SER A 60 5.44 -11.20 32.53
N LYS A 61 4.81 -11.93 31.63
CA LYS A 61 5.05 -13.37 31.43
C LYS A 61 6.19 -13.64 30.46
N GLU A 62 6.25 -12.90 29.35
CA GLU A 62 7.27 -13.00 28.32
C GLU A 62 7.37 -11.66 27.60
N ILE A 63 8.58 -11.21 27.33
CA ILE A 63 8.83 -10.08 26.41
C ILE A 63 9.59 -10.63 25.22
N SER A 64 9.11 -10.35 24.02
CA SER A 64 9.77 -10.74 22.78
C SER A 64 10.14 -9.53 21.94
N ALA A 65 11.38 -9.50 21.47
CA ALA A 65 11.86 -8.56 20.47
C ALA A 65 12.10 -9.31 19.16
N THR A 66 11.40 -8.93 18.11
CA THR A 66 11.51 -9.57 16.80
C THR A 66 12.08 -8.59 15.81
N GLN A 67 13.18 -8.95 15.17
CA GLN A 67 13.75 -8.17 14.10
C GLN A 67 12.74 -8.04 12.96
N ARG A 68 12.54 -6.83 12.49
CA ARG A 68 11.68 -6.51 11.35
C ARG A 68 12.46 -5.66 10.35
N PHE A 69 12.04 -5.71 9.12
CA PHE A 69 12.64 -4.96 8.03
C PHE A 69 11.58 -4.11 7.38
N SER A 70 11.95 -2.91 6.95
CA SER A 70 11.09 -2.11 6.09
C SER A 70 10.83 -2.86 4.79
N MET A 71 9.59 -2.90 4.36
CA MET A 71 9.21 -3.50 3.09
C MET A 71 9.02 -2.43 2.03
N TYR A 72 9.39 -2.74 0.80
CA TYR A 72 9.01 -1.93 -0.34
C TYR A 72 7.50 -1.97 -0.53
N PRO A 73 6.88 -0.91 -1.06
CA PRO A 73 5.49 -0.97 -1.48
C PRO A 73 5.28 -2.16 -2.43
N PRO A 74 4.21 -2.94 -2.25
CA PRO A 74 3.93 -4.07 -3.13
C PRO A 74 3.69 -3.59 -4.55
N ARG A 75 4.06 -4.40 -5.54
CA ARG A 75 3.71 -4.14 -6.93
C ARG A 75 2.20 -4.18 -7.11
N TYR A 76 1.73 -3.49 -8.13
CA TYR A 76 0.30 -3.43 -8.42
C TYR A 76 -0.24 -4.74 -8.99
N THR A 77 -1.45 -5.09 -8.60
CA THR A 77 -2.36 -5.92 -9.39
C THR A 77 -3.13 -5.01 -10.35
N GLU A 78 -3.85 -5.58 -11.31
CA GLU A 78 -4.73 -4.77 -12.18
C GLU A 78 -5.72 -3.94 -11.36
N ALA A 79 -6.36 -4.53 -10.36
CA ALA A 79 -7.32 -3.85 -9.49
C ALA A 79 -6.69 -2.73 -8.64
N SER A 80 -5.52 -2.98 -8.02
CA SER A 80 -4.85 -1.94 -7.24
C SER A 80 -4.26 -0.83 -8.11
N LEU A 81 -3.92 -1.12 -9.37
CA LEU A 81 -3.51 -0.09 -10.33
C LEU A 81 -4.69 0.79 -10.72
N VAL A 82 -5.86 0.22 -11.00
CA VAL A 82 -7.09 1.00 -11.26
C VAL A 82 -7.38 1.95 -10.09
N ARG A 83 -7.39 1.44 -8.86
CA ARG A 83 -7.58 2.28 -7.67
C ARG A 83 -6.55 3.42 -7.60
N LYS A 84 -5.29 3.14 -7.94
CA LYS A 84 -4.24 4.17 -7.92
C LYS A 84 -4.43 5.21 -9.02
N LEU A 85 -4.88 4.82 -10.20
CA LEU A 85 -5.22 5.75 -11.28
C LEU A 85 -6.40 6.66 -10.88
N GLU A 86 -7.44 6.09 -10.24
CA GLU A 86 -8.56 6.87 -9.70
C GLU A 86 -8.11 7.88 -8.64
N GLU A 87 -7.28 7.45 -7.67
CA GLU A 87 -6.73 8.34 -6.64
C GLU A 87 -5.94 9.52 -7.22
N LEU A 88 -5.26 9.29 -8.33
CA LEU A 88 -4.47 10.30 -9.03
C LEU A 88 -5.27 11.12 -10.04
N GLY A 89 -6.54 10.79 -10.28
CA GLY A 89 -7.38 11.44 -11.30
C GLY A 89 -6.93 11.14 -12.74
N ILE A 90 -6.19 10.05 -12.96
CA ILE A 90 -5.65 9.67 -14.27
C ILE A 90 -6.61 8.69 -14.95
N GLY A 91 -7.21 9.11 -16.05
CA GLY A 91 -8.18 8.31 -16.81
C GLY A 91 -9.60 8.34 -16.24
N ARG A 92 -10.46 7.51 -16.79
CA ARG A 92 -11.88 7.38 -16.43
C ARG A 92 -12.26 5.90 -16.40
N PRO A 93 -13.38 5.51 -15.82
CA PRO A 93 -13.83 4.11 -15.76
C PRO A 93 -13.80 3.39 -17.11
N SER A 94 -14.10 4.09 -18.20
CA SER A 94 -14.09 3.54 -19.56
C SER A 94 -12.68 3.30 -20.11
N THR A 95 -11.64 3.93 -19.58
CA THR A 95 -10.26 3.87 -20.11
C THR A 95 -9.32 3.01 -19.28
N TYR A 96 -9.62 2.70 -18.02
CA TYR A 96 -8.71 1.93 -17.15
C TYR A 96 -8.38 0.55 -17.72
N ALA A 97 -9.39 -0.27 -18.00
CA ALA A 97 -9.18 -1.62 -18.50
C ALA A 97 -8.51 -1.66 -19.88
N PRO A 98 -8.93 -0.84 -20.88
CA PRO A 98 -8.22 -0.74 -22.16
C PRO A 98 -6.76 -0.33 -22.03
N THR A 99 -6.42 0.62 -21.15
CA THR A 99 -5.04 1.06 -20.93
C THR A 99 -4.19 -0.07 -20.35
N ILE A 100 -4.67 -0.75 -19.31
CA ILE A 100 -3.97 -1.87 -18.69
C ILE A 100 -3.77 -3.03 -19.70
N SER A 101 -4.78 -3.33 -20.50
CA SER A 101 -4.66 -4.32 -21.57
C SER A 101 -3.63 -3.91 -22.62
N THR A 102 -3.61 -2.64 -23.04
CA THR A 102 -2.70 -2.15 -24.07
C THR A 102 -1.25 -2.22 -23.63
N VAL A 103 -0.91 -1.82 -22.40
CA VAL A 103 0.49 -1.90 -21.91
C VAL A 103 0.98 -3.35 -21.78
N GLN A 104 0.09 -4.29 -21.49
CA GLN A 104 0.40 -5.72 -21.47
C GLN A 104 0.55 -6.27 -22.90
N GLN A 105 -0.35 -5.94 -23.82
CA GLN A 105 -0.28 -6.37 -25.23
C GLN A 105 0.97 -5.85 -25.94
N ARG A 106 1.44 -4.65 -25.59
CA ARG A 106 2.69 -4.07 -26.10
C ARG A 106 3.93 -4.67 -25.44
N GLY A 107 3.75 -5.53 -24.44
CA GLY A 107 4.85 -6.16 -23.73
C GLY A 107 5.64 -5.19 -22.82
N TYR A 108 5.10 -4.04 -22.47
CA TYR A 108 5.74 -3.12 -21.52
C TYR A 108 5.63 -3.62 -20.09
N VAL A 109 4.55 -4.34 -19.80
CA VAL A 109 4.24 -4.93 -18.50
C VAL A 109 3.73 -6.36 -18.73
N VAL A 110 4.11 -7.26 -17.86
CA VAL A 110 3.61 -8.66 -17.85
C VAL A 110 3.01 -8.98 -16.49
N LYS A 111 1.97 -9.82 -16.48
CA LYS A 111 1.43 -10.37 -15.24
C LYS A 111 2.25 -11.58 -14.82
N GLY A 112 2.80 -11.54 -13.63
CA GLY A 112 3.72 -12.56 -13.16
C GLY A 112 3.66 -12.78 -11.64
N ASN A 113 4.46 -13.76 -11.22
CA ASN A 113 4.68 -14.09 -9.82
C ASN A 113 6.16 -13.93 -9.49
N SER A 114 6.46 -13.59 -8.25
CA SER A 114 7.80 -13.66 -7.69
C SER A 114 7.80 -14.68 -6.56
N GLU A 115 8.73 -15.61 -6.57
CA GLU A 115 8.86 -16.61 -5.50
C GLU A 115 9.41 -16.03 -4.20
N GLY A 116 10.01 -14.84 -4.29
CA GLY A 116 10.68 -14.20 -3.17
C GLY A 116 12.01 -14.85 -2.83
N VAL A 117 12.66 -14.29 -1.80
CA VAL A 117 13.96 -14.73 -1.32
C VAL A 117 13.88 -15.03 0.18
N LYS A 118 14.53 -16.11 0.61
CA LYS A 118 14.64 -16.44 2.02
C LYS A 118 15.58 -15.47 2.74
N ARG A 119 15.12 -14.89 3.84
CA ARG A 119 15.88 -13.97 4.68
C ARG A 119 15.83 -14.41 6.14
N PRO A 120 16.97 -14.54 6.82
CA PRO A 120 16.97 -14.79 8.26
C PRO A 120 16.56 -13.53 9.03
N TYR A 121 15.93 -13.74 10.19
CA TYR A 121 15.63 -12.69 11.17
C TYR A 121 15.75 -13.24 12.59
N GLU A 122 16.08 -12.37 13.53
CA GLU A 122 16.35 -12.71 14.90
C GLU A 122 15.14 -12.44 15.80
N ILE A 123 14.95 -13.32 16.78
CA ILE A 123 13.96 -13.18 17.83
C ILE A 123 14.67 -13.33 19.17
N LEU A 124 14.60 -12.31 20.00
CA LEU A 124 15.02 -12.35 21.39
C LEU A 124 13.79 -12.51 22.27
N LYS A 125 13.84 -13.46 23.20
CA LYS A 125 12.78 -13.71 24.18
C LYS A 125 13.32 -13.65 25.58
N LEU A 126 12.75 -12.78 26.42
CA LEU A 126 12.97 -12.71 27.83
C LEU A 126 11.84 -13.43 28.58
N LYS A 127 12.16 -14.47 29.31
CA LYS A 127 11.24 -15.16 30.19
C LYS A 127 11.85 -15.32 31.58
N GLY A 128 11.24 -14.68 32.57
CA GLY A 128 11.89 -14.48 33.85
C GLY A 128 13.17 -13.67 33.67
N ASN A 129 14.33 -14.22 34.10
CA ASN A 129 15.64 -13.58 33.98
C ASN A 129 16.51 -14.20 32.85
N LYS A 130 15.91 -15.02 31.97
CA LYS A 130 16.65 -15.70 30.92
C LYS A 130 16.28 -15.11 29.55
N ILE A 131 17.31 -14.67 28.83
CA ILE A 131 17.19 -14.28 27.42
C ILE A 131 17.56 -15.48 26.54
N THR A 132 16.71 -15.76 25.56
CA THR A 132 16.99 -16.77 24.53
C THR A 132 16.92 -16.07 23.16
N GLU A 133 17.90 -16.39 22.32
CA GLU A 133 18.01 -15.93 20.95
C GLU A 133 17.63 -17.07 20.00
N THR A 134 16.86 -16.76 18.99
CA THR A 134 16.45 -17.72 17.96
C THR A 134 16.47 -17.04 16.60
N VAL A 135 17.13 -17.66 15.64
CA VAL A 135 17.09 -17.22 14.24
C VAL A 135 16.02 -17.99 13.52
N LYS A 136 15.10 -17.27 12.87
CA LYS A 136 14.09 -17.84 11.97
C LYS A 136 14.29 -17.32 10.56
N THR A 137 13.64 -17.96 9.58
CA THR A 137 13.70 -17.55 8.19
C THR A 137 12.31 -17.20 7.72
N GLU A 138 12.18 -16.08 7.04
CA GLU A 138 10.98 -15.65 6.33
C GLU A 138 11.23 -15.62 4.82
N THR A 139 10.16 -15.67 4.02
CA THR A 139 10.25 -15.44 2.57
C THR A 139 9.80 -14.01 2.30
N THR A 140 10.70 -13.18 1.76
CA THR A 140 10.42 -11.78 1.42
C THR A 140 10.32 -11.60 -0.08
N GLY A 141 9.47 -10.66 -0.55
CA GLY A 141 9.29 -10.39 -1.97
C GLY A 141 8.51 -11.47 -2.73
N ASN A 142 7.80 -12.35 -2.04
CA ASN A 142 6.85 -13.26 -2.67
C ASN A 142 5.62 -12.45 -3.10
N GLU A 143 5.33 -12.44 -4.39
CA GLU A 143 4.21 -11.72 -4.96
C GLU A 143 3.48 -12.62 -5.96
N LYS A 144 2.14 -12.58 -5.96
CA LYS A 144 1.30 -13.35 -6.88
C LYS A 144 0.46 -12.41 -7.75
N SER A 145 0.38 -12.74 -9.05
CA SER A 145 -0.47 -12.03 -10.02
C SER A 145 -0.23 -10.51 -10.07
N LYS A 146 1.03 -10.10 -9.91
CA LYS A 146 1.43 -8.68 -9.96
C LYS A 146 1.82 -8.27 -11.38
N LEU A 147 1.70 -6.99 -11.64
CA LEU A 147 2.18 -6.37 -12.88
C LEU A 147 3.67 -6.09 -12.74
N LEU A 148 4.46 -6.71 -13.60
CA LEU A 148 5.92 -6.63 -13.62
C LEU A 148 6.35 -5.85 -14.86
N PRO A 149 7.17 -4.78 -14.73
CA PRO A 149 7.76 -4.13 -15.89
C PRO A 149 8.72 -5.09 -16.61
N THR A 150 8.76 -4.99 -17.92
CA THR A 150 9.74 -5.69 -18.77
C THR A 150 10.91 -4.77 -19.07
N ASP A 151 12.02 -5.32 -19.57
CA ASP A 151 13.18 -4.51 -20.00
C ASP A 151 12.78 -3.52 -21.08
N VAL A 152 11.90 -3.92 -22.02
CA VAL A 152 11.35 -3.01 -23.05
C VAL A 152 10.53 -1.92 -22.41
N GLY A 153 9.69 -2.25 -21.43
CA GLY A 153 8.89 -1.26 -20.70
C GLY A 153 9.75 -0.25 -19.96
N ILE A 154 10.84 -0.69 -19.33
CA ILE A 154 11.79 0.19 -18.64
C ILE A 154 12.46 1.14 -19.63
N VAL A 155 13.00 0.63 -20.74
CA VAL A 155 13.66 1.45 -21.77
C VAL A 155 12.71 2.49 -22.36
N VAL A 156 11.47 2.10 -22.67
CA VAL A 156 10.45 3.04 -23.17
C VAL A 156 10.10 4.10 -22.12
N ASN A 157 9.94 3.70 -20.87
CA ASN A 157 9.67 4.65 -19.78
C ASN A 157 10.82 5.66 -19.63
N ASP A 158 12.08 5.21 -19.60
CA ASP A 158 13.25 6.07 -19.43
C ASP A 158 13.39 7.04 -20.61
N PHE A 159 13.11 6.57 -21.83
CA PHE A 159 13.07 7.44 -23.00
C PHE A 159 12.00 8.53 -22.85
N LEU A 160 10.78 8.16 -22.53
CA LEU A 160 9.67 9.11 -22.37
C LEU A 160 9.92 10.11 -21.24
N MET A 161 10.44 9.66 -20.11
CA MET A 161 10.79 10.53 -18.98
C MET A 161 11.91 11.53 -19.35
N SER A 162 12.83 11.13 -20.23
CA SER A 162 13.96 11.99 -20.64
C SER A 162 13.56 13.05 -21.67
N PHE A 163 12.65 12.71 -22.58
CA PHE A 163 12.30 13.58 -23.71
C PHE A 163 10.93 14.26 -23.56
N PHE A 164 10.04 13.72 -22.73
CA PHE A 164 8.67 14.23 -22.54
C PHE A 164 8.30 14.33 -21.05
N PRO A 165 9.15 14.93 -20.19
CA PRO A 165 8.92 14.92 -18.74
C PRO A 165 7.60 15.57 -18.33
N GLU A 166 7.17 16.63 -19.03
CA GLU A 166 5.91 17.33 -18.73
C GLU A 166 4.68 16.45 -18.98
N ILE A 167 4.68 15.68 -20.08
CA ILE A 167 3.58 14.77 -20.43
C ILE A 167 3.56 13.55 -19.50
N MET A 168 4.73 13.13 -19.02
CA MET A 168 4.88 12.01 -18.08
C MET A 168 4.56 12.37 -16.64
N ASP A 169 4.34 13.65 -16.33
CA ASP A 169 3.89 14.07 -15.00
C ASP A 169 2.45 13.60 -14.75
N TYR A 170 2.21 13.02 -13.58
CA TYR A 170 0.88 12.54 -13.21
C TYR A 170 -0.18 13.65 -13.20
N ASN A 171 0.21 14.87 -12.80
CA ASN A 171 -0.69 16.01 -12.78
C ASN A 171 -1.08 16.47 -14.18
N PHE A 172 -0.23 16.27 -15.19
CA PHE A 172 -0.55 16.63 -16.58
C PHE A 172 -1.81 15.88 -17.03
N THR A 173 -1.82 14.57 -16.95
CA THR A 173 -2.98 13.77 -17.36
C THR A 173 -4.22 14.10 -16.52
N ALA A 174 -4.08 14.25 -15.21
CA ALA A 174 -5.18 14.63 -14.34
C ALA A 174 -5.77 16.01 -14.69
N SER A 175 -4.91 16.98 -15.04
CA SER A 175 -5.34 18.33 -15.45
C SER A 175 -6.07 18.31 -16.78
N VAL A 176 -5.58 17.55 -17.77
CA VAL A 176 -6.23 17.41 -19.07
C VAL A 176 -7.60 16.74 -18.95
N GLU A 177 -7.72 15.71 -18.10
CA GLU A 177 -9.00 15.06 -17.84
C GLU A 177 -10.01 16.03 -17.18
N LYS A 178 -9.53 16.87 -16.27
CA LYS A 178 -10.36 17.92 -15.64
C LYS A 178 -10.78 18.97 -16.67
N GLU A 179 -9.87 19.42 -17.56
CA GLU A 179 -10.20 20.36 -18.62
C GLU A 179 -11.26 19.80 -19.58
N PHE A 180 -11.24 18.50 -19.86
CA PHE A 180 -12.27 17.84 -20.65
C PHE A 180 -13.63 17.80 -19.96
N ASP A 181 -13.66 17.62 -18.64
CA ASP A 181 -14.90 17.73 -17.87
C ASP A 181 -15.46 19.17 -17.94
N GLU A 182 -14.60 20.20 -17.76
CA GLU A 182 -14.98 21.62 -17.91
C GLU A 182 -15.52 21.95 -19.31
N VAL A 183 -14.94 21.34 -20.36
CA VAL A 183 -15.47 21.47 -21.74
C VAL A 183 -16.83 20.77 -21.87
N ALA A 184 -16.99 19.60 -21.29
CA ALA A 184 -18.27 18.86 -21.34
C ALA A 184 -19.40 19.59 -20.61
N GLU A 185 -19.08 20.31 -19.55
CA GLU A 185 -20.00 21.15 -18.78
C GLU A 185 -20.27 22.52 -19.43
N GLY A 186 -19.53 22.85 -20.49
CA GLY A 186 -19.65 24.13 -21.19
C GLY A 186 -18.96 25.30 -20.53
N GLU A 187 -18.10 25.04 -19.55
CA GLU A 187 -17.35 26.05 -18.80
C GLU A 187 -16.08 26.49 -19.54
N LYS A 188 -15.59 25.69 -20.46
CA LYS A 188 -14.35 25.93 -21.20
C LYS A 188 -14.48 25.59 -22.69
N GLU A 189 -13.85 26.42 -23.53
CA GLU A 189 -13.79 26.18 -24.95
C GLU A 189 -12.76 25.11 -25.32
N TRP A 190 -13.17 24.05 -26.02
CA TRP A 190 -12.28 22.94 -26.40
C TRP A 190 -11.08 23.39 -27.24
N THR A 191 -11.28 24.42 -28.10
CA THR A 191 -10.21 24.99 -28.95
C THR A 191 -9.09 25.60 -28.15
N SER A 192 -9.37 26.18 -26.97
CA SER A 192 -8.35 26.73 -26.07
C SER A 192 -7.53 25.61 -25.43
N VAL A 193 -8.15 24.51 -25.04
CA VAL A 193 -7.47 23.34 -24.48
C VAL A 193 -6.51 22.74 -25.50
N MET A 194 -7.01 22.51 -26.72
CA MET A 194 -6.21 21.97 -27.83
C MET A 194 -5.04 22.89 -28.20
N LYS A 195 -5.27 24.20 -28.23
CA LYS A 195 -4.21 25.16 -28.53
C LYS A 195 -3.10 25.14 -27.48
N ASN A 196 -3.46 25.16 -26.21
CA ASN A 196 -2.51 25.13 -25.10
C ASN A 196 -1.65 23.86 -25.16
N PHE A 197 -2.27 22.71 -25.40
CA PHE A 197 -1.54 21.45 -25.58
C PHE A 197 -0.60 21.50 -26.78
N TYR A 198 -1.08 21.97 -27.93
CA TYR A 198 -0.29 22.04 -29.16
C TYR A 198 0.92 22.98 -29.04
N ASP A 199 0.72 24.16 -28.43
CA ASP A 199 1.78 25.15 -28.25
C ASP A 199 2.92 24.62 -27.32
N GLY A 200 2.60 23.73 -26.37
CA GLY A 200 3.60 23.07 -25.51
C GLY A 200 4.24 21.84 -26.15
N PHE A 201 3.49 21.08 -26.95
CA PHE A 201 3.95 19.82 -27.54
C PHE A 201 4.69 19.97 -28.88
N HIS A 202 4.24 20.85 -29.74
CA HIS A 202 4.79 20.97 -31.10
C HIS A 202 6.26 21.43 -31.19
N PRO A 203 6.80 22.25 -30.26
CA PRO A 203 8.20 22.64 -30.27
C PRO A 203 9.17 21.52 -29.83
N LEU A 204 8.68 20.44 -29.25
CA LEU A 204 9.48 19.28 -28.80
C LEU A 204 9.84 18.38 -29.98
#